data_8431238186e2db1aa711effb5a372ee7
#
_entry.id   8431238186e2db1aa711effb5a372ee7
#
_cell.length_a   1.000
_cell.length_b   1.000
_cell.length_c   1.000
_cell.angle_alpha   90.00
_cell.angle_beta   90.00
_cell.angle_gamma   90.00
#
_symmetry.space_group_name_H-M   'P 1'
#
loop_
_entity.id
_entity.type
_entity.pdbx_description
1 polymer ?
#
loop_
_entity_poly.entity_id
_entity_poly.type
_entity_poly.pdbx_seq_one_letter_code
_entity_poly.pdbx_strand_id
1 'polypeptide(L)'
;MTEDMSSQDTTAVETAENTVETVVGNADEHASNQDVPSDFEPLTATYERLRHSTDAAELSEFARRPLPDRSEQAAFSRATALLEAVAGNAHTPLEDRVFLAETMPFPNILVKLSTDESVEVRKAVAGNANDKNWLVGRLTKDESLEVRDVALRNKQTSWKMRLEGAQDPGMDSTALDFLGSLGVDVEPNAPAVLASMVRRAVALNPNTSDQMLEKLAQDASGEVKRAAERHLSEK
;
A
#
# COMPACT_ATOMS: atom_id res chain seq x y z
N MET A 1 43.87 -46.46 -24.12
CA MET A 1 44.39 -45.24 -24.73
C MET A 1 43.89 -44.14 -23.82
N THR A 2 44.58 -43.82 -22.72
CA THR A 2 45.76 -42.93 -22.67
C THR A 2 45.35 -41.52 -23.11
N GLU A 3 45.39 -40.47 -22.33
CA GLU A 3 46.26 -39.92 -21.26
C GLU A 3 45.52 -38.70 -20.71
N ASP A 4 45.34 -38.40 -19.46
CA ASP A 4 46.28 -37.91 -18.43
C ASP A 4 46.97 -36.60 -18.77
N MET A 5 46.78 -35.63 -17.89
CA MET A 5 47.66 -34.57 -17.39
C MET A 5 46.86 -33.41 -16.85
N SER A 6 46.60 -33.27 -15.56
CA SER A 6 47.47 -32.70 -14.51
C SER A 6 48.22 -31.43 -14.93
N SER A 7 47.87 -30.33 -14.33
CA SER A 7 48.79 -29.41 -13.66
C SER A 7 48.10 -28.33 -12.83
N GLN A 8 48.47 -28.32 -11.60
CA GLN A 8 48.35 -27.26 -10.60
C GLN A 8 49.10 -26.01 -11.06
N ASP A 9 48.59 -24.84 -10.72
CA ASP A 9 49.52 -23.82 -10.24
C ASP A 9 48.83 -22.90 -9.22
N THR A 10 49.41 -22.91 -8.05
CA THR A 10 49.25 -22.04 -6.92
C THR A 10 50.25 -20.90 -7.05
N THR A 11 49.84 -19.65 -6.84
CA THR A 11 50.63 -18.54 -6.25
C THR A 11 49.79 -17.26 -6.38
N ALA A 12 49.67 -16.49 -5.42
CA ALA A 12 50.32 -15.76 -4.42
C ALA A 12 49.42 -14.56 -4.05
N VAL A 13 49.19 -14.44 -2.76
CA VAL A 13 48.63 -13.26 -2.12
C VAL A 13 49.66 -12.13 -2.25
N GLU A 14 49.28 -10.99 -2.80
CA GLU A 14 50.08 -9.77 -2.74
C GLU A 14 49.25 -8.67 -2.09
N THR A 15 49.60 -8.39 -0.84
CA THR A 15 49.22 -7.25 -0.05
C THR A 15 49.84 -5.99 -0.61
N ALA A 16 49.03 -5.08 -1.09
CA ALA A 16 49.45 -3.71 -1.40
C ALA A 16 48.93 -2.76 -0.33
N GLU A 17 49.76 -2.47 0.65
CA GLU A 17 49.64 -1.25 1.46
C GLU A 17 49.87 -0.05 0.56
N ASN A 18 48.88 0.83 0.46
CA ASN A 18 49.03 2.11 -0.21
C ASN A 18 48.86 3.23 0.79
N THR A 19 49.99 3.79 1.17
CA THR A 19 50.17 5.02 1.95
C THR A 19 49.48 6.18 1.26
N VAL A 20 48.53 6.79 1.98
CA VAL A 20 47.90 8.06 1.59
C VAL A 20 48.83 9.20 2.01
N GLU A 21 49.50 9.79 1.06
CA GLU A 21 50.19 11.07 1.21
C GLU A 21 49.15 12.19 1.33
N THR A 22 49.25 12.90 2.44
CA THR A 22 48.46 14.12 2.74
C THR A 22 48.99 15.26 1.87
N VAL A 23 48.21 15.61 0.82
CA VAL A 23 48.41 16.86 0.10
C VAL A 23 47.47 17.91 0.71
N VAL A 24 48.02 18.74 1.55
CA VAL A 24 47.38 20.00 2.00
C VAL A 24 47.50 20.99 0.87
N GLY A 25 46.47 21.11 0.05
CA GLY A 25 46.33 22.17 -0.93
C GLY A 25 45.31 23.18 -0.41
N ASN A 26 45.77 24.35 -0.04
CA ASN A 26 44.95 25.54 0.14
C ASN A 26 44.25 25.85 -1.18
N ALA A 27 42.93 25.66 -1.22
CA ALA A 27 42.07 26.18 -2.27
C ALA A 27 41.07 27.15 -1.64
N ASP A 28 41.25 28.37 -2.04
CA ASP A 28 40.51 29.59 -1.85
C ASP A 28 39.09 29.51 -1.30
N GLU A 29 38.90 30.19 -0.17
CA GLU A 29 37.65 30.75 0.33
C GLU A 29 37.08 31.72 -0.69
N HIS A 30 36.23 31.25 -1.60
CA HIS A 30 35.19 32.04 -2.27
C HIS A 30 34.04 31.14 -2.71
N ALA A 31 33.42 30.43 -1.76
CA ALA A 31 32.04 30.01 -1.92
C ALA A 31 31.18 31.20 -1.49
N SER A 32 30.62 31.89 -2.46
CA SER A 32 29.66 32.97 -2.29
C SER A 32 28.57 32.51 -1.31
N ASN A 33 28.52 33.21 -0.19
CA ASN A 33 27.43 33.20 0.75
C ASN A 33 26.21 33.72 0.02
N GLN A 34 25.49 32.86 -0.73
CA GLN A 34 24.19 33.22 -1.26
C GLN A 34 23.33 33.46 -0.03
N ASP A 35 22.76 34.66 0.07
CA ASP A 35 21.82 35.06 1.10
C ASP A 35 20.70 34.02 1.18
N VAL A 36 20.86 33.05 2.08
CA VAL A 36 19.78 32.16 2.50
C VAL A 36 18.82 33.09 3.24
N PRO A 37 17.56 33.24 2.80
CA PRO A 37 16.59 34.06 3.50
C PRO A 37 16.61 33.68 4.99
N SER A 38 16.58 34.67 5.88
CA SER A 38 16.64 34.48 7.33
C SER A 38 15.56 33.53 7.87
N ASP A 39 14.53 33.27 7.09
CA ASP A 39 13.40 32.41 7.40
C ASP A 39 13.51 31.00 6.77
N PHE A 40 14.63 30.65 6.13
CA PHE A 40 14.82 29.33 5.56
C PHE A 40 15.12 28.29 6.63
N GLU A 41 14.08 27.56 7.06
CA GLU A 41 14.25 26.40 7.93
C GLU A 41 14.70 25.19 7.10
N PRO A 42 15.82 24.50 7.44
CA PRO A 42 16.25 23.29 6.77
C PRO A 42 15.15 22.21 6.74
N LEU A 43 15.05 21.45 5.65
CA LEU A 43 14.04 20.39 5.52
C LEU A 43 14.02 19.44 6.72
N THR A 44 15.18 19.01 7.17
CA THR A 44 15.30 18.08 8.32
C THR A 44 14.73 18.69 9.60
N ALA A 45 15.01 19.99 9.87
CA ALA A 45 14.48 20.65 11.04
C ALA A 45 12.95 20.80 10.98
N THR A 46 12.42 21.22 9.85
CA THR A 46 10.96 21.31 9.64
C THR A 46 10.30 19.93 9.75
N TYR A 47 10.91 18.90 9.16
CA TYR A 47 10.39 17.52 9.20
C TYR A 47 10.30 17.01 10.66
N GLU A 48 11.38 17.13 11.44
CA GLU A 48 11.40 16.69 12.84
C GLU A 48 10.44 17.52 13.70
N ARG A 49 10.34 18.82 13.45
CA ARG A 49 9.39 19.68 14.16
C ARG A 49 7.95 19.24 13.89
N LEU A 50 7.55 19.03 12.62
CA LEU A 50 6.20 18.57 12.28
C LEU A 50 5.91 17.16 12.79
N ARG A 51 6.90 16.27 12.75
CA ARG A 51 6.76 14.90 13.25
C ARG A 51 6.43 14.85 14.75
N HIS A 52 6.91 15.82 15.52
CA HIS A 52 6.73 15.90 16.96
C HIS A 52 5.84 17.05 17.42
N SER A 53 5.28 17.83 16.49
CA SER A 53 4.35 18.92 16.81
C SER A 53 3.09 18.37 17.50
N THR A 54 2.62 19.14 18.50
CA THR A 54 1.32 18.92 19.14
C THR A 54 0.31 19.99 18.75
N ASP A 55 0.70 20.91 17.87
CA ASP A 55 -0.17 21.96 17.35
C ASP A 55 -1.02 21.44 16.20
N ALA A 56 -2.26 21.10 16.52
CA ALA A 56 -3.22 20.58 15.55
C ALA A 56 -3.53 21.56 14.41
N ALA A 57 -3.48 22.88 14.68
CA ALA A 57 -3.75 23.90 13.65
C ALA A 57 -2.59 23.97 12.64
N GLU A 58 -1.35 23.93 13.12
CA GLU A 58 -0.16 23.85 12.27
C GLU A 58 -0.19 22.59 11.40
N LEU A 59 -0.46 21.43 12.01
CA LEU A 59 -0.52 20.15 11.30
C LEU A 59 -1.63 20.13 10.23
N SER A 60 -2.79 20.68 10.54
CA SER A 60 -3.90 20.82 9.60
C SER A 60 -3.54 21.74 8.43
N GLU A 61 -2.90 22.88 8.69
CA GLU A 61 -2.43 23.78 7.63
C GLU A 61 -1.48 23.04 6.66
N PHE A 62 -0.53 22.30 7.17
CA PHE A 62 0.39 21.51 6.33
C PHE A 62 -0.31 20.39 5.57
N ALA A 63 -1.26 19.68 6.19
CA ALA A 63 -2.02 18.62 5.56
C ALA A 63 -2.87 19.10 4.37
N ARG A 64 -3.40 20.32 4.46
CA ARG A 64 -4.29 20.92 3.44
C ARG A 64 -3.57 21.83 2.46
N ARG A 65 -2.28 22.06 2.63
CA ARG A 65 -1.50 22.94 1.74
C ARG A 65 -1.42 22.33 0.34
N PRO A 66 -1.73 23.12 -0.71
CA PRO A 66 -1.57 22.65 -2.10
C PRO A 66 -0.11 22.25 -2.38
N LEU A 67 0.05 21.15 -3.09
CA LEU A 67 1.37 20.73 -3.55
C LEU A 67 1.88 21.71 -4.63
N PRO A 68 3.18 22.03 -4.63
CA PRO A 68 3.82 22.74 -5.73
C PRO A 68 3.68 21.98 -7.05
N ASP A 69 3.89 22.67 -8.17
CA ASP A 69 3.92 22.01 -9.47
C ASP A 69 5.07 20.99 -9.53
N ARG A 70 4.84 19.88 -10.25
CA ARG A 70 5.87 18.83 -10.39
C ARG A 70 7.12 19.29 -11.13
N SER A 71 7.05 20.36 -11.92
CA SER A 71 8.22 20.99 -12.55
C SER A 71 9.15 21.66 -11.53
N GLU A 72 8.61 22.06 -10.39
CA GLU A 72 9.36 22.63 -9.26
C GLU A 72 9.89 21.50 -8.34
N GLN A 73 10.77 20.66 -8.88
CA GLN A 73 11.18 19.39 -8.24
C GLN A 73 11.63 19.54 -6.79
N ALA A 74 12.41 20.55 -6.44
CA ALA A 74 12.90 20.77 -5.08
C ALA A 74 11.76 21.11 -4.11
N ALA A 75 10.88 22.03 -4.50
CA ALA A 75 9.72 22.43 -3.72
C ALA A 75 8.72 21.25 -3.57
N PHE A 76 8.47 20.52 -4.66
CA PHE A 76 7.60 19.34 -4.66
C PHE A 76 8.13 18.24 -3.73
N SER A 77 9.44 17.91 -3.83
CA SER A 77 10.07 16.90 -2.98
C SER A 77 10.05 17.31 -1.50
N ARG A 78 10.30 18.59 -1.21
CA ARG A 78 10.18 19.13 0.14
C ARG A 78 8.75 18.99 0.68
N ALA A 79 7.76 19.43 -0.09
CA ALA A 79 6.35 19.37 0.32
C ALA A 79 5.88 17.93 0.61
N THR A 80 6.23 16.97 -0.25
CA THR A 80 5.86 15.57 -0.05
C THR A 80 6.54 14.92 1.15
N ALA A 81 7.81 15.29 1.45
CA ALA A 81 8.49 14.83 2.65
C ALA A 81 7.83 15.40 3.93
N LEU A 82 7.44 16.67 3.92
CA LEU A 82 6.76 17.29 5.06
C LEU A 82 5.37 16.70 5.29
N LEU A 83 4.63 16.37 4.21
CA LEU A 83 3.35 15.67 4.31
C LEU A 83 3.52 14.26 4.91
N GLU A 84 4.63 13.58 4.66
CA GLU A 84 4.90 12.29 5.32
C GLU A 84 5.05 12.44 6.84
N ALA A 85 5.75 13.50 7.31
CA ALA A 85 5.88 13.79 8.73
C ALA A 85 4.50 14.07 9.37
N VAL A 86 3.68 14.89 8.72
CA VAL A 86 2.32 15.23 9.17
C VAL A 86 1.40 13.98 9.18
N ALA A 87 1.44 13.18 8.13
CA ALA A 87 0.64 11.94 8.05
C ALA A 87 0.99 10.91 9.14
N GLY A 88 2.25 10.91 9.58
CA GLY A 88 2.72 10.01 10.64
C GLY A 88 2.57 10.58 12.06
N ASN A 89 2.06 11.79 12.22
CA ASN A 89 1.90 12.42 13.52
C ASN A 89 0.49 12.16 14.09
N ALA A 90 0.40 11.55 15.27
CA ALA A 90 -0.86 11.23 15.93
C ALA A 90 -1.70 12.46 16.34
N HIS A 91 -1.07 13.64 16.44
CA HIS A 91 -1.77 14.90 16.74
C HIS A 91 -2.36 15.58 15.49
N THR A 92 -2.06 15.06 14.30
CA THR A 92 -2.75 15.51 13.07
C THR A 92 -4.24 15.18 13.20
N PRO A 93 -5.14 16.16 13.00
CA PRO A 93 -6.58 15.93 13.11
C PRO A 93 -7.05 14.74 12.28
N LEU A 94 -7.99 13.97 12.80
CA LEU A 94 -8.51 12.78 12.14
C LEU A 94 -8.98 13.06 10.71
N GLU A 95 -9.74 14.14 10.53
CA GLU A 95 -10.25 14.57 9.23
C GLU A 95 -9.15 14.88 8.20
N ASP A 96 -7.99 15.35 8.66
CA ASP A 96 -6.85 15.63 7.80
C ASP A 96 -6.08 14.36 7.46
N ARG A 97 -5.96 13.42 8.41
CA ARG A 97 -5.39 12.09 8.13
C ARG A 97 -6.26 11.31 7.13
N VAL A 98 -7.59 11.38 7.27
CA VAL A 98 -8.53 10.80 6.30
C VAL A 98 -8.38 11.47 4.93
N PHE A 99 -8.34 12.79 4.87
CA PHE A 99 -8.13 13.53 3.62
C PHE A 99 -6.83 13.12 2.91
N LEU A 100 -5.72 13.03 3.65
CA LEU A 100 -4.45 12.58 3.09
C LEU A 100 -4.55 11.13 2.59
N ALA A 101 -5.22 10.25 3.33
CA ALA A 101 -5.42 8.86 2.95
C ALA A 101 -6.23 8.72 1.65
N GLU A 102 -7.26 9.54 1.45
CA GLU A 102 -8.12 9.51 0.26
C GLU A 102 -7.45 10.10 -0.99
N THR A 103 -6.68 11.17 -0.80
CA THR A 103 -6.26 12.03 -1.93
C THR A 103 -4.81 11.88 -2.36
N MET A 104 -3.92 11.42 -1.46
CA MET A 104 -2.50 11.37 -1.76
C MET A 104 -2.12 10.14 -2.60
N PRO A 105 -1.36 10.34 -3.70
CA PRO A 105 -0.89 9.24 -4.54
C PRO A 105 0.50 8.70 -4.11
N PHE A 106 0.97 9.05 -2.91
CA PHE A 106 2.35 8.78 -2.47
C PHE A 106 2.43 7.57 -1.56
N PRO A 107 3.10 6.47 -1.99
CA PRO A 107 3.17 5.23 -1.21
C PRO A 107 3.74 5.41 0.20
N ASN A 108 4.73 6.28 0.41
CA ASN A 108 5.31 6.54 1.72
C ASN A 108 4.30 7.14 2.71
N ILE A 109 3.44 8.05 2.25
CA ILE A 109 2.34 8.63 3.04
C ILE A 109 1.29 7.55 3.33
N LEU A 110 0.82 6.83 2.30
CA LEU A 110 -0.20 5.79 2.44
C LEU A 110 0.26 4.64 3.35
N VAL A 111 1.56 4.29 3.33
CA VAL A 111 2.12 3.29 4.26
C VAL A 111 1.99 3.74 5.72
N LYS A 112 2.28 5.00 6.01
CA LYS A 112 2.10 5.54 7.36
C LYS A 112 0.64 5.45 7.81
N LEU A 113 -0.27 5.94 6.97
CA LEU A 113 -1.70 5.97 7.26
C LEU A 113 -2.35 4.57 7.28
N SER A 114 -1.78 3.58 6.58
CA SER A 114 -2.31 2.21 6.59
C SER A 114 -2.13 1.47 7.92
N THR A 115 -1.37 2.02 8.85
CA THR A 115 -1.20 1.50 10.21
C THR A 115 -1.73 2.46 11.27
N ASP A 116 -2.57 3.42 10.84
CA ASP A 116 -3.21 4.37 11.75
C ASP A 116 -4.10 3.65 12.77
N GLU A 117 -4.21 4.20 13.97
CA GLU A 117 -5.10 3.67 15.00
C GLU A 117 -6.58 3.76 14.60
N SER A 118 -6.95 4.77 13.80
CA SER A 118 -8.32 4.97 13.33
C SER A 118 -8.68 4.03 12.18
N VAL A 119 -9.77 3.31 12.35
CA VAL A 119 -10.38 2.48 11.29
C VAL A 119 -10.76 3.34 10.07
N GLU A 120 -11.21 4.58 10.29
CA GLU A 120 -11.61 5.49 9.22
C GLU A 120 -10.43 5.84 8.31
N VAL A 121 -9.25 6.09 8.89
CA VAL A 121 -8.03 6.39 8.13
C VAL A 121 -7.58 5.16 7.36
N ARG A 122 -7.52 3.97 7.98
CA ARG A 122 -7.14 2.73 7.30
C ARG A 122 -8.12 2.37 6.18
N LYS A 123 -9.43 2.61 6.40
CA LYS A 123 -10.48 2.43 5.38
C LYS A 123 -10.30 3.38 4.21
N ALA A 124 -9.95 4.64 4.46
CA ALA A 124 -9.65 5.62 3.42
C ALA A 124 -8.43 5.19 2.58
N VAL A 125 -7.36 4.70 3.21
CA VAL A 125 -6.21 4.11 2.50
C VAL A 125 -6.66 2.93 1.64
N ALA A 126 -7.46 2.01 2.19
CA ALA A 126 -7.95 0.83 1.45
C ALA A 126 -8.78 1.21 0.21
N GLY A 127 -9.50 2.33 0.25
CA GLY A 127 -10.30 2.87 -0.85
C GLY A 127 -9.50 3.70 -1.87
N ASN A 128 -8.27 4.09 -1.57
CA ASN A 128 -7.49 4.97 -2.42
C ASN A 128 -7.18 4.30 -3.77
N ALA A 129 -7.59 4.96 -4.87
CA ALA A 129 -7.41 4.44 -6.22
C ALA A 129 -5.93 4.44 -6.69
N ASN A 130 -5.08 5.23 -6.05
CA ASN A 130 -3.65 5.31 -6.35
C ASN A 130 -2.80 4.36 -5.49
N ASP A 131 -3.44 3.62 -4.59
CA ASP A 131 -2.73 2.70 -3.70
C ASP A 131 -2.02 1.59 -4.49
N LYS A 132 -0.96 1.09 -3.92
CA LYS A 132 -0.20 0.01 -4.54
C LYS A 132 -0.82 -1.34 -4.17
N ASN A 133 -0.89 -2.21 -5.15
CA ASN A 133 -1.42 -3.57 -5.04
C ASN A 133 -1.00 -4.29 -3.73
N TRP A 134 0.28 -4.19 -3.33
CA TRP A 134 0.77 -4.83 -2.12
C TRP A 134 0.20 -4.22 -0.82
N LEU A 135 -0.05 -2.90 -0.80
CA LEU A 135 -0.58 -2.21 0.37
C LEU A 135 -2.06 -2.52 0.56
N VAL A 136 -2.86 -2.43 -0.52
CA VAL A 136 -4.25 -2.87 -0.52
C VAL A 136 -4.34 -4.34 -0.10
N GLY A 137 -3.46 -5.20 -0.65
CA GLY A 137 -3.40 -6.62 -0.29
C GLY A 137 -3.16 -6.87 1.20
N ARG A 138 -2.38 -6.01 1.88
CA ARG A 138 -2.23 -6.08 3.33
C ARG A 138 -3.52 -5.72 4.06
N LEU A 139 -4.24 -4.69 3.60
CA LEU A 139 -5.48 -4.23 4.19
C LEU A 139 -6.65 -5.20 4.00
N THR A 140 -6.58 -6.15 3.05
CA THR A 140 -7.55 -7.26 2.99
C THR A 140 -7.50 -8.18 4.22
N LYS A 141 -6.48 -8.04 5.06
CA LYS A 141 -6.28 -8.79 6.31
C LYS A 141 -6.29 -7.88 7.55
N ASP A 142 -6.83 -6.67 7.42
CA ASP A 142 -7.00 -5.75 8.55
C ASP A 142 -7.86 -6.37 9.66
N GLU A 143 -7.65 -5.95 10.88
CA GLU A 143 -8.47 -6.40 12.03
C GLU A 143 -9.95 -5.98 11.89
N SER A 144 -10.21 -4.83 11.24
CA SER A 144 -11.57 -4.33 10.98
C SER A 144 -12.17 -4.94 9.71
N LEU A 145 -13.37 -5.50 9.83
CA LEU A 145 -14.15 -6.00 8.69
C LEU A 145 -14.46 -4.90 7.67
N GLU A 146 -14.71 -3.68 8.13
CA GLU A 146 -14.99 -2.55 7.25
C GLU A 146 -13.79 -2.21 6.35
N VAL A 147 -12.58 -2.27 6.91
CA VAL A 147 -11.35 -2.04 6.13
C VAL A 147 -11.13 -3.19 5.14
N ARG A 148 -11.35 -4.45 5.58
CA ARG A 148 -11.25 -5.62 4.70
C ARG A 148 -12.21 -5.55 3.53
N ASP A 149 -13.48 -5.17 3.76
CA ASP A 149 -14.49 -5.03 2.71
C ASP A 149 -14.08 -3.99 1.68
N VAL A 150 -13.67 -2.79 2.11
CA VAL A 150 -13.21 -1.74 1.19
C VAL A 150 -11.97 -2.18 0.42
N ALA A 151 -11.01 -2.82 1.07
CA ALA A 151 -9.81 -3.34 0.40
C ALA A 151 -10.15 -4.39 -0.66
N LEU A 152 -11.09 -5.31 -0.39
CA LEU A 152 -11.52 -6.34 -1.35
C LEU A 152 -12.24 -5.75 -2.57
N ARG A 153 -12.94 -4.61 -2.40
CA ARG A 153 -13.61 -3.87 -3.47
C ARG A 153 -12.64 -3.06 -4.32
N ASN A 154 -11.46 -2.75 -3.82
CA ASN A 154 -10.48 -1.96 -4.54
C ASN A 154 -10.01 -2.71 -5.81
N LYS A 155 -10.00 -2.02 -6.96
CA LYS A 155 -9.59 -2.60 -8.25
C LYS A 155 -8.12 -3.03 -8.30
N GLN A 156 -7.28 -2.49 -7.40
CA GLN A 156 -5.89 -2.90 -7.28
C GLN A 156 -5.71 -4.22 -6.52
N THR A 157 -6.76 -4.73 -5.88
CA THR A 157 -6.70 -5.99 -5.14
C THR A 157 -6.57 -7.17 -6.09
N SER A 158 -5.54 -7.98 -5.87
CA SER A 158 -5.27 -9.15 -6.70
C SER A 158 -6.36 -10.22 -6.55
N TRP A 159 -6.56 -11.03 -7.59
CA TRP A 159 -7.49 -12.17 -7.57
C TRP A 159 -7.16 -13.18 -6.48
N LYS A 160 -5.88 -13.35 -6.15
CA LYS A 160 -5.45 -14.19 -5.04
C LYS A 160 -6.01 -13.67 -3.71
N MET A 161 -5.90 -12.36 -3.46
CA MET A 161 -6.42 -11.77 -2.21
C MET A 161 -7.94 -11.82 -2.14
N ARG A 162 -8.63 -11.60 -3.25
CA ARG A 162 -10.08 -11.76 -3.34
C ARG A 162 -10.53 -13.21 -3.06
N LEU A 163 -9.78 -14.19 -3.57
CA LEU A 163 -10.04 -15.59 -3.28
C LEU A 163 -9.80 -15.92 -1.79
N GLU A 164 -8.71 -15.44 -1.22
CA GLU A 164 -8.42 -15.60 0.22
C GLU A 164 -9.52 -14.94 1.07
N GLY A 165 -9.99 -13.74 0.72
CA GLY A 165 -11.11 -13.08 1.38
C GLY A 165 -12.42 -13.87 1.29
N ALA A 166 -12.73 -14.46 0.13
CA ALA A 166 -13.90 -15.30 -0.05
C ALA A 166 -13.84 -16.61 0.77
N GLN A 167 -12.64 -17.10 1.08
CA GLN A 167 -12.39 -18.30 1.89
C GLN A 167 -12.35 -17.99 3.41
N ASP A 168 -12.27 -16.73 3.81
CA ASP A 168 -12.21 -16.35 5.22
C ASP A 168 -13.56 -16.60 5.91
N PRO A 169 -13.65 -17.52 6.88
CA PRO A 169 -14.89 -17.80 7.60
C PRO A 169 -15.32 -16.63 8.52
N GLY A 170 -14.46 -15.66 8.74
CA GLY A 170 -14.77 -14.43 9.48
C GLY A 170 -15.30 -13.29 8.61
N MET A 171 -15.42 -13.49 7.28
CA MET A 171 -15.91 -12.45 6.38
C MET A 171 -17.42 -12.27 6.53
N ASP A 172 -17.88 -11.01 6.47
CA ASP A 172 -19.32 -10.71 6.53
C ASP A 172 -20.02 -10.96 5.17
N SER A 173 -21.36 -11.08 5.25
CA SER A 173 -22.18 -11.36 4.08
C SER A 173 -22.13 -10.25 3.02
N THR A 174 -21.93 -8.99 3.41
CA THR A 174 -21.89 -7.84 2.49
C THR A 174 -20.66 -7.90 1.58
N ALA A 175 -19.51 -8.22 2.15
CA ALA A 175 -18.28 -8.44 1.39
C ALA A 175 -18.39 -9.70 0.49
N LEU A 176 -18.99 -10.77 1.01
CA LEU A 176 -19.23 -12.00 0.25
C LEU A 176 -20.19 -11.76 -0.92
N ASP A 177 -21.23 -10.96 -0.77
CA ASP A 177 -22.16 -10.58 -1.83
C ASP A 177 -21.44 -9.82 -2.96
N PHE A 178 -20.52 -8.92 -2.62
CA PHE A 178 -19.66 -8.27 -3.61
C PHE A 178 -18.79 -9.28 -4.35
N LEU A 179 -18.05 -10.13 -3.61
CA LEU A 179 -17.15 -11.13 -4.18
C LEU A 179 -17.92 -12.16 -5.02
N GLY A 180 -19.12 -12.55 -4.61
CA GLY A 180 -20.02 -13.45 -5.33
C GLY A 180 -20.62 -12.87 -6.62
N SER A 181 -20.51 -11.55 -6.80
CA SER A 181 -20.98 -10.85 -8.02
C SER A 181 -19.88 -10.57 -9.05
N LEU A 182 -18.61 -10.89 -8.73
CA LEU A 182 -17.46 -10.64 -9.60
C LEU A 182 -17.55 -11.44 -10.91
N GLY A 183 -17.29 -10.74 -12.02
CA GLY A 183 -17.33 -11.31 -13.37
C GLY A 183 -18.74 -11.56 -13.92
N VAL A 184 -19.78 -11.11 -13.20
CA VAL A 184 -21.20 -11.14 -13.63
C VAL A 184 -21.73 -9.72 -13.54
N ASP A 185 -22.15 -9.25 -12.38
CA ASP A 185 -22.71 -7.90 -12.21
C ASP A 185 -21.62 -6.86 -11.87
N VAL A 186 -20.54 -7.31 -11.25
CA VAL A 186 -19.39 -6.50 -10.89
C VAL A 186 -18.19 -6.93 -11.72
N GLU A 187 -17.48 -5.97 -12.31
CA GLU A 187 -16.33 -6.22 -13.18
C GLU A 187 -16.65 -7.28 -14.29
N PRO A 188 -17.63 -7.06 -15.18
CA PRO A 188 -18.09 -8.07 -16.15
C PRO A 188 -16.99 -8.54 -17.11
N ASN A 189 -15.94 -7.74 -17.30
CA ASN A 189 -14.77 -8.08 -18.11
C ASN A 189 -13.66 -8.80 -17.33
N ALA A 190 -13.94 -9.23 -16.09
CA ALA A 190 -13.00 -9.97 -15.29
C ALA A 190 -12.60 -11.30 -15.94
N PRO A 191 -11.37 -11.81 -15.69
CA PRO A 191 -10.97 -13.13 -16.17
C PRO A 191 -11.92 -14.21 -15.65
N ALA A 192 -12.67 -14.84 -16.54
CA ALA A 192 -13.79 -15.75 -16.20
C ALA A 192 -13.39 -16.87 -15.22
N VAL A 193 -12.21 -17.48 -15.43
CA VAL A 193 -11.71 -18.55 -14.55
C VAL A 193 -11.45 -18.02 -13.13
N LEU A 194 -10.76 -16.89 -12.98
CA LEU A 194 -10.44 -16.33 -11.68
C LEU A 194 -11.69 -15.86 -10.93
N ALA A 195 -12.61 -15.21 -11.65
CA ALA A 195 -13.88 -14.78 -11.09
C ALA A 195 -14.73 -15.97 -10.63
N SER A 196 -14.81 -17.06 -11.43
CA SER A 196 -15.55 -18.27 -11.02
C SER A 196 -14.92 -18.97 -9.82
N MET A 197 -13.59 -18.97 -9.69
CA MET A 197 -12.92 -19.47 -8.48
C MET A 197 -13.33 -18.71 -7.22
N VAL A 198 -13.37 -17.37 -7.29
CA VAL A 198 -13.82 -16.52 -6.19
C VAL A 198 -15.29 -16.80 -5.86
N ARG A 199 -16.20 -16.82 -6.85
CA ARG A 199 -17.62 -17.11 -6.65
C ARG A 199 -17.85 -18.50 -6.05
N ARG A 200 -17.04 -19.49 -6.47
CA ARG A 200 -17.09 -20.83 -5.87
C ARG A 200 -16.69 -20.82 -4.40
N ALA A 201 -15.65 -20.05 -4.04
CA ALA A 201 -15.24 -19.91 -2.64
C ALA A 201 -16.34 -19.22 -1.81
N VAL A 202 -16.99 -18.19 -2.35
CA VAL A 202 -18.19 -17.58 -1.73
C VAL A 202 -19.28 -18.63 -1.52
N ALA A 203 -19.62 -19.43 -2.53
CA ALA A 203 -20.64 -20.48 -2.41
C ALA A 203 -20.36 -21.49 -1.29
N LEU A 204 -19.08 -21.69 -0.91
CA LEU A 204 -18.64 -22.58 0.16
C LEU A 204 -18.47 -21.87 1.51
N ASN A 205 -18.56 -20.54 1.57
CA ASN A 205 -18.35 -19.81 2.80
C ASN A 205 -19.60 -19.88 3.69
N PRO A 206 -19.46 -20.22 4.98
CA PRO A 206 -20.61 -20.40 5.88
C PRO A 206 -21.43 -19.12 6.11
N ASN A 207 -20.82 -17.93 5.90
CA ASN A 207 -21.48 -16.65 6.13
C ASN A 207 -22.16 -16.08 4.87
N THR A 208 -22.16 -16.85 3.77
CA THR A 208 -22.84 -16.41 2.53
C THR A 208 -24.35 -16.35 2.75
N SER A 209 -24.94 -15.22 2.35
CA SER A 209 -26.38 -15.01 2.45
C SER A 209 -27.16 -16.01 1.60
N ASP A 210 -28.38 -16.40 2.03
CA ASP A 210 -29.25 -17.29 1.26
C ASP A 210 -29.55 -16.69 -0.11
N GLN A 211 -29.78 -15.37 -0.17
CA GLN A 211 -30.00 -14.66 -1.42
C GLN A 211 -28.83 -14.82 -2.41
N MET A 212 -27.60 -14.70 -1.89
CA MET A 212 -26.42 -14.89 -2.74
C MET A 212 -26.26 -16.36 -3.14
N LEU A 213 -26.52 -17.32 -2.25
CA LEU A 213 -26.49 -18.74 -2.60
C LEU A 213 -27.50 -19.09 -3.68
N GLU A 214 -28.74 -18.59 -3.61
CA GLU A 214 -29.76 -18.76 -4.64
C GLU A 214 -29.30 -18.22 -5.99
N LYS A 215 -28.64 -17.06 -6.00
CA LYS A 215 -28.06 -16.47 -7.20
C LYS A 215 -26.92 -17.33 -7.75
N LEU A 216 -26.00 -17.81 -6.92
CA LEU A 216 -24.89 -18.65 -7.31
C LEU A 216 -25.36 -20.06 -7.78
N ALA A 217 -26.50 -20.55 -7.31
CA ALA A 217 -27.13 -21.77 -7.81
C ALA A 217 -27.62 -21.65 -9.27
N GLN A 218 -27.67 -20.42 -9.83
CA GLN A 218 -27.95 -20.16 -11.23
C GLN A 218 -26.68 -19.76 -12.03
N ASP A 219 -25.49 -19.89 -11.45
CA ASP A 219 -24.22 -19.50 -12.09
C ASP A 219 -23.96 -20.33 -13.36
N ALA A 220 -23.39 -19.69 -14.38
CA ALA A 220 -23.00 -20.34 -15.62
C ALA A 220 -21.88 -21.40 -15.41
N SER A 221 -21.05 -21.23 -14.36
CA SER A 221 -20.04 -22.22 -13.96
C SER A 221 -20.69 -23.36 -13.19
N GLY A 222 -20.65 -24.58 -13.75
CA GLY A 222 -21.18 -25.76 -13.07
C GLY A 222 -20.54 -26.09 -11.72
N GLU A 223 -19.30 -25.63 -11.47
CA GLU A 223 -18.65 -25.81 -10.17
C GLU A 223 -19.21 -24.86 -9.11
N VAL A 224 -19.47 -23.61 -9.48
CA VAL A 224 -20.11 -22.60 -8.61
C VAL A 224 -21.52 -23.05 -8.26
N LYS A 225 -22.30 -23.41 -9.30
CA LYS A 225 -23.68 -23.92 -9.13
C LYS A 225 -23.75 -25.08 -8.15
N ARG A 226 -22.98 -26.14 -8.38
CA ARG A 226 -22.97 -27.32 -7.49
C ARG A 226 -22.55 -26.99 -6.04
N ALA A 227 -21.62 -26.05 -5.86
CA ALA A 227 -21.20 -25.62 -4.52
C ALA A 227 -22.35 -24.92 -3.79
N ALA A 228 -23.05 -24.00 -4.46
CA ALA A 228 -24.18 -23.27 -3.91
C ALA A 228 -25.38 -24.20 -3.60
N GLU A 229 -25.74 -25.10 -4.53
CA GLU A 229 -26.82 -26.08 -4.35
C GLU A 229 -26.56 -26.99 -3.13
N ARG A 230 -25.31 -27.47 -2.97
CA ARG A 230 -24.91 -28.27 -1.81
C ARG A 230 -25.08 -27.46 -0.52
N HIS A 231 -24.54 -26.25 -0.47
CA HIS A 231 -24.63 -25.40 0.74
C HIS A 231 -26.09 -25.13 1.13
N LEU A 232 -26.98 -24.86 0.15
CA LEU A 232 -28.41 -24.67 0.40
C LEU A 232 -29.09 -25.94 0.93
N SER A 233 -28.61 -27.14 0.54
CA SER A 233 -29.18 -28.42 1.01
C SER A 233 -28.71 -28.84 2.40
N GLU A 234 -27.60 -28.27 2.91
CA GLU A 234 -27.00 -28.57 4.22
C GLU A 234 -27.49 -27.62 5.33
N LYS A 235 -28.22 -26.54 4.98
CA LYS A 235 -28.89 -25.62 5.92
C LYS A 235 -30.25 -26.11 6.34
#